data_ecc6f335997bbb4f7a6778a0479e6e62
#
_entry.id   ecc6f335997bbb4f7a6778a0479e6e62
#
_cell.length_a   1.000
_cell.length_b   1.000
_cell.length_c   1.000
_cell.angle_alpha   90.00
_cell.angle_beta   90.00
_cell.angle_gamma   90.00
#
_symmetry.space_group_name_H-M   'P 1'
#
loop_
_entity.id
_entity.type
_entity.pdbx_description
1 polymer ?
#
loop_
_entity_poly.entity_id
_entity_poly.type
_entity_poly.pdbx_seq_one_letter_code
_entity_poly.pdbx_strand_id
1 'polypeptide(L)'
;MAFELLLRESFTAAVAAADPLKIVASELPQPPVGGRTLVVGAGKAAASMAAAVEQAWPEHAPLSGIVITRYAHGLPLTRIACVEAGHPVPDQAGERAALDILNQVTALTKNDLLIVLVSGGGSSLLALPVDGITMTDLKSLTQQLLKSGAPITEMNIVRKHLSKIQGGQLALASQAPVVALVISDVVGDDPSAIASGPCSPDPSTYADALAVLARWRVSPPESIATHLYAGRDGRIAETPKPGDPRLAHAKTTLIATAHASLQAAASVFSQAGIRPILLGDSVTGEARDVAQVYGSWIRELVRFPDPAFNLPVVLISGGECTVTVRGQGRGGRCVEFLLALSIAIDELGVAGHVAAVAADTDGIDGVSPHAGAILRPDTAIRARQLGISCRDLLDDNNGLGLFEPLGDVITTGPTRTNVNDYRAIVVF
;
A
#
# COMPACT_ATOMS: atom_id res chain seq x y z
N MET A 1 -0.33 28.33 13.27
CA MET A 1 -0.60 27.45 14.43
C MET A 1 -1.94 26.69 14.29
N ALA A 2 -3.09 27.34 14.01
CA ALA A 2 -4.37 26.61 13.96
C ALA A 2 -4.46 25.52 12.88
N PHE A 3 -4.06 25.83 11.65
CA PHE A 3 -4.12 24.84 10.56
C PHE A 3 -3.11 23.70 10.70
N GLU A 4 -1.95 23.91 11.31
CA GLU A 4 -0.98 22.85 11.54
C GLU A 4 -1.52 21.74 12.44
N LEU A 5 -2.21 22.11 13.51
CA LEU A 5 -2.84 21.13 14.40
C LEU A 5 -3.88 20.30 13.63
N LEU A 6 -4.76 20.95 12.87
CA LEU A 6 -5.77 20.26 12.05
C LEU A 6 -5.13 19.34 11.00
N LEU A 7 -4.04 19.76 10.36
CA LEU A 7 -3.31 18.94 9.39
C LEU A 7 -2.73 17.67 10.05
N ARG A 8 -2.16 17.79 11.26
CA ARG A 8 -1.64 16.63 12.02
C ARG A 8 -2.78 15.71 12.51
N GLU A 9 -3.86 16.29 13.02
CA GLU A 9 -5.04 15.54 13.46
C GLU A 9 -5.70 14.80 12.30
N SER A 10 -5.81 15.43 11.13
CA SER A 10 -6.38 14.82 9.94
C SER A 10 -5.54 13.64 9.42
N PHE A 11 -4.21 13.75 9.43
CA PHE A 11 -3.33 12.64 9.13
C PHE A 11 -3.50 11.49 10.16
N THR A 12 -3.55 11.84 11.44
CA THR A 12 -3.81 10.85 12.50
C THR A 12 -5.15 10.15 12.31
N ALA A 13 -6.20 10.88 11.92
CA ALA A 13 -7.51 10.30 11.62
C ALA A 13 -7.49 9.39 10.40
N ALA A 14 -6.76 9.76 9.34
CA ALA A 14 -6.58 8.93 8.15
C ALA A 14 -5.91 7.58 8.49
N VAL A 15 -4.83 7.60 9.26
CA VAL A 15 -4.14 6.39 9.74
C VAL A 15 -5.05 5.57 10.66
N ALA A 16 -5.75 6.22 11.59
CA ALA A 16 -6.62 5.56 12.55
C ALA A 16 -7.82 4.83 11.91
N ALA A 17 -8.31 5.32 10.77
CA ALA A 17 -9.38 4.67 10.00
C ALA A 17 -8.96 3.34 9.37
N ALA A 18 -7.66 3.12 9.21
CA ALA A 18 -7.09 1.88 8.69
C ALA A 18 -6.29 1.10 9.75
N ASP A 19 -6.43 1.46 11.04
CA ASP A 19 -5.72 0.80 12.15
C ASP A 19 -6.29 -0.61 12.38
N PRO A 20 -5.51 -1.68 12.12
CA PRO A 20 -5.98 -3.04 12.27
C PRO A 20 -6.54 -3.38 13.65
N LEU A 21 -5.97 -2.78 14.71
CA LEU A 21 -6.42 -3.02 16.09
C LEU A 21 -7.84 -2.50 16.34
N LYS A 22 -8.35 -1.60 15.50
CA LYS A 22 -9.70 -1.04 15.60
C LYS A 22 -10.71 -1.71 14.67
N ILE A 23 -10.25 -2.15 13.48
CA ILE A 23 -11.17 -2.55 12.41
C ILE A 23 -11.29 -4.06 12.23
N VAL A 24 -10.28 -4.86 12.61
CA VAL A 24 -10.29 -6.31 12.37
C VAL A 24 -11.33 -7.02 13.23
N ALA A 25 -11.47 -6.64 14.49
CA ALA A 25 -12.33 -7.37 15.46
C ALA A 25 -13.80 -7.48 15.01
N SER A 26 -14.34 -6.44 14.37
CA SER A 26 -15.75 -6.41 13.90
C SER A 26 -16.00 -7.32 12.68
N GLU A 27 -14.95 -7.70 11.96
CA GLU A 27 -15.04 -8.50 10.73
C GLU A 27 -14.73 -9.99 10.97
N LEU A 28 -14.38 -10.35 12.20
CA LEU A 28 -14.04 -11.74 12.53
C LEU A 28 -15.28 -12.64 12.54
N PRO A 29 -15.21 -13.81 11.89
CA PRO A 29 -16.27 -14.81 11.99
C PRO A 29 -16.27 -15.47 13.37
N GLN A 30 -17.33 -16.22 13.67
CA GLN A 30 -17.38 -17.06 14.87
C GLN A 30 -16.39 -18.24 14.75
N PRO A 31 -15.77 -18.67 15.86
CA PRO A 31 -14.94 -19.87 15.86
C PRO A 31 -15.71 -21.10 15.38
N PRO A 32 -15.09 -22.01 14.62
CA PRO A 32 -15.74 -23.23 14.14
C PRO A 32 -16.03 -24.18 15.32
N VAL A 33 -17.20 -24.82 15.29
CA VAL A 33 -17.57 -25.79 16.32
C VAL A 33 -16.83 -27.11 16.07
N GLY A 34 -15.96 -27.48 17.03
CA GLY A 34 -15.19 -28.74 16.95
C GLY A 34 -14.01 -28.72 15.95
N GLY A 35 -13.75 -27.59 15.33
CA GLY A 35 -12.60 -27.35 14.45
C GLY A 35 -11.57 -26.40 15.05
N ARG A 36 -10.51 -26.14 14.30
CA ARG A 36 -9.48 -25.14 14.63
C ARG A 36 -9.50 -23.98 13.65
N THR A 37 -8.98 -22.82 14.08
CA THR A 37 -8.79 -21.67 13.22
C THR A 37 -7.31 -21.51 12.90
N LEU A 38 -7.01 -21.47 11.61
CA LEU A 38 -5.70 -21.14 11.10
C LEU A 38 -5.72 -19.68 10.57
N VAL A 39 -4.79 -18.87 11.06
CA VAL A 39 -4.58 -17.50 10.59
C VAL A 39 -3.33 -17.45 9.76
N VAL A 40 -3.43 -17.03 8.52
CA VAL A 40 -2.27 -16.81 7.64
C VAL A 40 -2.35 -15.43 7.02
N GLY A 41 -1.25 -14.93 6.48
CA GLY A 41 -1.32 -13.67 5.79
C GLY A 41 0.04 -13.08 5.45
N ALA A 42 0.03 -12.00 4.68
CA ALA A 42 1.22 -11.24 4.38
C ALA A 42 0.94 -9.78 4.05
N GLY A 43 1.89 -8.92 4.39
CA GLY A 43 1.88 -7.50 4.09
C GLY A 43 2.45 -6.65 5.22
N LYS A 44 2.57 -5.34 4.97
CA LYS A 44 3.10 -4.38 5.95
C LYS A 44 2.26 -4.32 7.22
N ALA A 45 0.94 -4.57 7.14
CA ALA A 45 0.01 -4.58 8.26
C ALA A 45 -0.24 -5.99 8.84
N ALA A 46 0.34 -7.06 8.27
CA ALA A 46 0.01 -8.44 8.64
C ALA A 46 0.23 -8.74 10.13
N ALA A 47 1.29 -8.22 10.73
CA ALA A 47 1.59 -8.40 12.15
C ALA A 47 0.54 -7.71 13.06
N SER A 48 0.13 -6.50 12.76
CA SER A 48 -0.90 -5.77 13.52
C SER A 48 -2.30 -6.35 13.31
N MET A 49 -2.61 -6.83 12.10
CA MET A 49 -3.85 -7.56 11.84
C MET A 49 -3.89 -8.86 12.65
N ALA A 50 -2.79 -9.62 12.71
CA ALA A 50 -2.69 -10.84 13.51
C ALA A 50 -2.81 -10.54 15.02
N ALA A 51 -2.21 -9.46 15.50
CA ALA A 51 -2.37 -9.00 16.88
C ALA A 51 -3.83 -8.68 17.20
N ALA A 52 -4.53 -8.01 16.29
CA ALA A 52 -5.96 -7.71 16.45
C ALA A 52 -6.81 -9.00 16.50
N VAL A 53 -6.48 -10.00 15.67
CA VAL A 53 -7.13 -11.32 15.74
C VAL A 53 -6.87 -11.98 17.10
N GLU A 54 -5.63 -12.04 17.58
CA GLU A 54 -5.31 -12.64 18.87
C GLU A 54 -6.04 -11.97 20.05
N GLN A 55 -6.15 -10.64 20.02
CA GLN A 55 -6.84 -9.88 21.06
C GLN A 55 -8.35 -10.12 21.10
N ALA A 56 -8.96 -10.30 19.92
CA ALA A 56 -10.40 -10.47 19.79
C ALA A 56 -10.86 -11.93 19.82
N TRP A 57 -9.95 -12.89 19.54
CA TRP A 57 -10.33 -14.30 19.44
C TRP A 57 -10.49 -14.94 20.82
N PRO A 58 -11.59 -15.66 21.07
CA PRO A 58 -11.83 -16.27 22.39
C PRO A 58 -10.65 -17.17 22.82
N GLU A 59 -10.26 -17.06 24.10
CA GLU A 59 -9.12 -17.82 24.64
C GLU A 59 -9.30 -19.34 24.55
N HIS A 60 -10.52 -19.82 24.73
CA HIS A 60 -10.86 -21.25 24.68
C HIS A 60 -10.94 -21.81 23.26
N ALA A 61 -10.99 -20.96 22.23
CA ALA A 61 -11.09 -21.40 20.85
C ALA A 61 -9.70 -21.65 20.24
N PRO A 62 -9.44 -22.82 19.65
CA PRO A 62 -8.14 -23.13 19.05
C PRO A 62 -7.78 -22.12 17.95
N LEU A 63 -6.62 -21.47 18.10
CA LEU A 63 -6.07 -20.52 17.16
C LEU A 63 -4.58 -20.79 16.97
N SER A 64 -4.13 -20.83 15.73
CA SER A 64 -2.72 -20.93 15.35
C SER A 64 -2.50 -20.24 14.01
N GLY A 65 -1.27 -20.01 13.61
CA GLY A 65 -1.03 -19.44 12.28
C GLY A 65 0.37 -18.95 12.05
N ILE A 66 0.57 -18.39 10.84
CA ILE A 66 1.81 -17.74 10.40
C ILE A 66 1.44 -16.50 9.58
N VAL A 67 2.00 -15.36 9.93
CA VAL A 67 1.94 -14.15 9.10
C VAL A 67 3.33 -13.68 8.72
N ILE A 68 3.46 -13.09 7.53
CA ILE A 68 4.73 -12.60 6.99
C ILE A 68 4.65 -11.08 6.87
N THR A 69 5.61 -10.38 7.47
CA THR A 69 5.71 -8.93 7.33
C THR A 69 7.13 -8.52 6.91
N ARG A 70 7.34 -7.26 6.54
CA ARG A 70 8.68 -6.77 6.22
C ARG A 70 9.53 -6.64 7.48
N TYR A 71 10.87 -6.67 7.32
CA TYR A 71 11.81 -6.45 8.43
C TYR A 71 11.48 -5.18 9.21
N ALA A 72 11.65 -5.23 10.54
CA ALA A 72 11.36 -4.17 11.50
C ALA A 72 9.86 -3.78 11.63
N HIS A 73 8.94 -4.63 11.13
CA HIS A 73 7.48 -4.44 11.25
C HIS A 73 6.81 -5.53 12.08
N GLY A 74 7.56 -6.52 12.53
CA GLY A 74 7.06 -7.58 13.39
C GLY A 74 6.50 -7.07 14.72
N LEU A 75 5.60 -7.87 15.29
CA LEU A 75 5.05 -7.69 16.63
C LEU A 75 5.21 -9.00 17.42
N PRO A 76 5.37 -8.92 18.74
CA PRO A 76 5.28 -10.11 19.58
C PRO A 76 3.85 -10.65 19.56
N LEU A 77 3.68 -11.87 19.10
CA LEU A 77 2.41 -12.61 19.05
C LEU A 77 2.56 -13.87 19.92
N THR A 78 1.46 -14.41 20.39
CA THR A 78 1.44 -15.54 21.32
C THR A 78 0.96 -16.85 20.71
N ARG A 79 -0.01 -16.80 19.79
CA ARG A 79 -0.65 -17.94 19.13
C ARG A 79 -0.34 -18.02 17.65
N ILE A 80 0.08 -16.91 17.04
CA ILE A 80 0.38 -16.79 15.62
C ILE A 80 1.86 -16.44 15.47
N ALA A 81 2.59 -17.20 14.65
CA ALA A 81 3.98 -16.87 14.36
C ALA A 81 4.08 -15.65 13.43
N CYS A 82 4.96 -14.71 13.76
CA CYS A 82 5.25 -13.56 12.90
C CYS A 82 6.64 -13.74 12.31
N VAL A 83 6.72 -13.86 10.98
CA VAL A 83 7.98 -13.99 10.24
C VAL A 83 8.28 -12.67 9.54
N GLU A 84 9.49 -12.16 9.73
CA GLU A 84 9.98 -11.00 8.98
C GLU A 84 10.76 -11.45 7.74
N ALA A 85 10.50 -10.79 6.59
CA ALA A 85 11.05 -11.13 5.30
C ALA A 85 11.33 -9.92 4.41
N GLY A 86 12.01 -10.17 3.29
CA GLY A 86 12.44 -9.16 2.33
C GLY A 86 11.28 -8.52 1.57
N HIS A 87 11.28 -7.19 1.54
CA HIS A 87 10.37 -6.35 0.77
C HIS A 87 11.11 -5.08 0.28
N PRO A 88 11.01 -4.65 -0.98
CA PRO A 88 10.17 -5.19 -2.06
C PRO A 88 10.76 -6.42 -2.80
N VAL A 89 11.97 -6.83 -2.49
CA VAL A 89 12.62 -8.00 -3.10
C VAL A 89 12.41 -9.21 -2.19
N PRO A 90 11.77 -10.30 -2.68
CA PRO A 90 11.57 -11.53 -1.90
C PRO A 90 12.89 -12.14 -1.44
N ASP A 91 12.87 -12.82 -0.30
CA ASP A 91 14.02 -13.55 0.21
C ASP A 91 13.67 -14.98 0.67
N GLN A 92 14.67 -15.69 1.17
CA GLN A 92 14.52 -17.08 1.59
C GLN A 92 13.62 -17.24 2.83
N ALA A 93 13.57 -16.23 3.70
CA ALA A 93 12.70 -16.26 4.89
C ALA A 93 11.23 -16.23 4.46
N GLY A 94 10.88 -15.33 3.52
CA GLY A 94 9.54 -15.23 2.96
C GLY A 94 9.14 -16.51 2.21
N GLU A 95 10.03 -17.06 1.37
CA GLU A 95 9.77 -18.28 0.61
C GLU A 95 9.47 -19.49 1.53
N ARG A 96 10.26 -19.67 2.60
CA ARG A 96 10.03 -20.76 3.58
C ARG A 96 8.71 -20.58 4.31
N ALA A 97 8.44 -19.38 4.82
CA ALA A 97 7.20 -19.09 5.52
C ALA A 97 5.97 -19.26 4.59
N ALA A 98 6.08 -18.87 3.32
CA ALA A 98 5.02 -19.09 2.33
C ALA A 98 4.77 -20.57 2.07
N LEU A 99 5.82 -21.40 2.02
CA LEU A 99 5.69 -22.85 1.91
C LEU A 99 5.02 -23.45 3.16
N ASP A 100 5.41 -23.01 4.35
CA ASP A 100 4.81 -23.46 5.62
C ASP A 100 3.33 -23.06 5.70
N ILE A 101 2.98 -21.86 5.24
CA ILE A 101 1.57 -21.43 5.10
C ILE A 101 0.81 -22.38 4.19
N LEU A 102 1.30 -22.64 2.99
CA LEU A 102 0.63 -23.53 2.03
C LEU A 102 0.44 -24.93 2.59
N ASN A 103 1.45 -25.50 3.25
CA ASN A 103 1.38 -26.81 3.88
C ASN A 103 0.31 -26.87 4.99
N GLN A 104 0.22 -25.83 5.83
CA GLN A 104 -0.78 -25.75 6.89
C GLN A 104 -2.19 -25.57 6.32
N VAL A 105 -2.36 -24.77 5.26
CA VAL A 105 -3.64 -24.55 4.59
C VAL A 105 -4.16 -25.84 3.93
N THR A 106 -3.30 -26.59 3.25
CA THR A 106 -3.68 -27.86 2.62
C THR A 106 -4.07 -28.95 3.62
N ALA A 107 -3.62 -28.85 4.87
CA ALA A 107 -3.96 -29.78 5.95
C ALA A 107 -5.29 -29.44 6.67
N LEU A 108 -5.97 -28.36 6.28
CA LEU A 108 -7.27 -27.98 6.85
C LEU A 108 -8.38 -28.90 6.33
N THR A 109 -9.36 -29.11 7.19
CA THR A 109 -10.58 -29.87 6.88
C THR A 109 -11.78 -28.95 6.75
N LYS A 110 -12.91 -29.47 6.27
CA LYS A 110 -14.17 -28.69 6.16
C LYS A 110 -14.73 -28.19 7.49
N ASN A 111 -14.27 -28.75 8.62
CA ASN A 111 -14.69 -28.35 9.96
C ASN A 111 -13.82 -27.23 10.53
N ASP A 112 -12.71 -26.91 9.89
CA ASP A 112 -11.78 -25.84 10.31
C ASP A 112 -12.20 -24.49 9.70
N LEU A 113 -11.48 -23.44 10.05
CA LEU A 113 -11.63 -22.10 9.51
C LEU A 113 -10.27 -21.56 9.10
N LEU A 114 -10.18 -20.97 7.91
CA LEU A 114 -9.03 -20.23 7.45
C LEU A 114 -9.33 -18.72 7.45
N ILE A 115 -8.55 -17.95 8.22
CA ILE A 115 -8.55 -16.49 8.16
C ILE A 115 -7.29 -16.06 7.42
N VAL A 116 -7.45 -15.25 6.38
CA VAL A 116 -6.32 -14.74 5.57
C VAL A 116 -6.22 -13.23 5.72
N LEU A 117 -5.09 -12.75 6.22
CA LEU A 117 -4.82 -11.34 6.48
C LEU A 117 -3.92 -10.77 5.39
N VAL A 118 -4.46 -9.84 4.60
CA VAL A 118 -3.78 -9.32 3.40
C VAL A 118 -3.65 -7.81 3.49
N SER A 119 -2.46 -7.31 3.18
CA SER A 119 -2.22 -5.86 3.06
C SER A 119 -1.11 -5.57 2.06
N GLY A 120 -0.81 -4.30 1.85
CA GLY A 120 0.23 -3.83 0.95
C GLY A 120 1.58 -4.48 1.15
N GLY A 121 2.28 -4.73 0.04
CA GLY A 121 3.57 -5.43 0.03
C GLY A 121 3.47 -6.95 0.06
N GLY A 122 2.28 -7.52 0.22
CA GLY A 122 2.07 -8.97 0.31
C GLY A 122 2.53 -9.75 -0.93
N SER A 123 2.54 -9.16 -2.12
CA SER A 123 2.99 -9.84 -3.35
C SER A 123 4.44 -10.33 -3.29
N SER A 124 5.33 -9.59 -2.64
CA SER A 124 6.73 -10.00 -2.47
C SER A 124 6.95 -10.86 -1.23
N LEU A 125 6.21 -10.59 -0.16
CA LEU A 125 6.33 -11.32 1.11
C LEU A 125 5.76 -12.74 1.01
N LEU A 126 4.68 -12.93 0.24
CA LEU A 126 4.00 -14.23 0.03
C LEU A 126 4.40 -14.85 -1.32
N ALA A 127 5.68 -14.76 -1.68
CA ALA A 127 6.18 -15.29 -2.93
C ALA A 127 6.56 -16.79 -2.77
N LEU A 128 5.90 -17.65 -3.55
CA LEU A 128 6.23 -19.09 -3.63
C LEU A 128 6.09 -19.55 -5.09
N PRO A 129 7.22 -19.74 -5.80
CA PRO A 129 7.20 -20.17 -7.19
C PRO A 129 6.56 -21.56 -7.37
N VAL A 130 5.98 -21.79 -8.55
CA VAL A 130 5.52 -23.14 -8.96
C VAL A 130 6.70 -24.08 -9.15
N ASP A 131 6.45 -25.40 -9.15
CA ASP A 131 7.48 -26.40 -9.31
C ASP A 131 8.25 -26.22 -10.62
N GLY A 132 9.57 -26.38 -10.54
CA GLY A 132 10.48 -26.21 -11.68
C GLY A 132 10.94 -24.76 -11.92
N ILE A 133 10.39 -23.77 -11.18
CA ILE A 133 10.84 -22.39 -11.21
C ILE A 133 11.50 -22.05 -9.87
N THR A 134 12.71 -21.49 -9.93
CA THR A 134 13.43 -21.09 -8.71
C THR A 134 13.09 -19.66 -8.30
N MET A 135 13.32 -19.32 -7.02
CA MET A 135 13.23 -17.94 -6.55
C MET A 135 14.21 -17.03 -7.31
N THR A 136 15.34 -17.55 -7.73
CA THR A 136 16.33 -16.81 -8.56
C THR A 136 15.75 -16.45 -9.92
N ASP A 137 15.04 -17.36 -10.59
CA ASP A 137 14.36 -17.09 -11.86
C ASP A 137 13.28 -16.03 -11.69
N LEU A 138 12.48 -16.13 -10.62
CA LEU A 138 11.41 -15.17 -10.33
C LEU A 138 11.98 -13.77 -10.05
N LYS A 139 13.08 -13.67 -9.28
CA LYS A 139 13.78 -12.40 -9.03
C LYS A 139 14.35 -11.80 -10.32
N SER A 140 15.00 -12.61 -11.15
CA SER A 140 15.55 -12.18 -12.43
C SER A 140 14.47 -11.61 -13.34
N LEU A 141 13.34 -12.31 -13.48
CA LEU A 141 12.19 -11.84 -14.26
C LEU A 141 11.62 -10.53 -13.69
N THR A 142 11.44 -10.46 -12.36
CA THR A 142 10.93 -9.25 -11.70
C THR A 142 11.82 -8.04 -11.97
N GLN A 143 13.15 -8.21 -11.90
CA GLN A 143 14.09 -7.12 -12.21
C GLN A 143 14.03 -6.68 -13.68
N GLN A 144 13.85 -7.62 -14.61
CA GLN A 144 13.69 -7.30 -16.03
C GLN A 144 12.41 -6.50 -16.28
N LEU A 145 11.27 -6.91 -15.67
CA LEU A 145 10.00 -6.20 -15.77
C LEU A 145 10.09 -4.79 -15.17
N LEU A 146 10.71 -4.63 -14.00
CA LEU A 146 10.95 -3.31 -13.42
C LEU A 146 11.80 -2.42 -14.32
N LYS A 147 12.90 -2.93 -14.86
CA LYS A 147 13.79 -2.18 -15.77
C LYS A 147 13.11 -1.81 -17.08
N SER A 148 12.14 -2.59 -17.54
CA SER A 148 11.38 -2.29 -18.77
C SER A 148 10.36 -1.17 -18.59
N GLY A 149 10.03 -0.78 -17.34
CA GLY A 149 8.98 0.19 -17.03
C GLY A 149 7.57 -0.40 -17.03
N ALA A 150 7.43 -1.73 -16.98
CA ALA A 150 6.13 -2.39 -16.91
C ALA A 150 5.37 -1.94 -15.63
N PRO A 151 4.10 -1.55 -15.74
CA PRO A 151 3.31 -1.18 -14.59
C PRO A 151 3.07 -2.40 -13.69
N ILE A 152 2.90 -2.14 -12.38
CA ILE A 152 2.74 -3.21 -11.36
C ILE A 152 1.56 -4.13 -11.66
N THR A 153 0.49 -3.61 -12.24
CA THR A 153 -0.69 -4.38 -12.64
C THR A 153 -0.35 -5.44 -13.68
N GLU A 154 0.45 -5.09 -14.71
CA GLU A 154 0.91 -6.05 -15.72
C GLU A 154 1.95 -7.03 -15.16
N MET A 155 2.84 -6.56 -14.27
CA MET A 155 3.78 -7.45 -13.56
C MET A 155 3.04 -8.50 -12.74
N ASN A 156 1.94 -8.13 -12.08
CA ASN A 156 1.14 -9.05 -11.28
C ASN A 156 0.41 -10.09 -12.14
N ILE A 157 0.02 -9.79 -13.38
CA ILE A 157 -0.49 -10.80 -14.32
C ILE A 157 0.53 -11.92 -14.50
N VAL A 158 1.79 -11.59 -14.72
CA VAL A 158 2.84 -12.60 -14.87
C VAL A 158 3.08 -13.36 -13.56
N ARG A 159 3.19 -12.65 -12.43
CA ARG A 159 3.47 -13.24 -11.11
C ARG A 159 2.43 -14.26 -10.67
N LYS A 160 1.13 -13.98 -10.87
CA LYS A 160 0.03 -14.89 -10.51
C LYS A 160 0.18 -16.25 -11.19
N HIS A 161 0.59 -16.27 -12.45
CA HIS A 161 0.78 -17.50 -13.24
C HIS A 161 2.08 -18.26 -12.91
N LEU A 162 2.94 -17.70 -12.06
CA LEU A 162 4.18 -18.33 -11.60
C LEU A 162 4.14 -18.70 -10.11
N SER A 163 2.99 -18.54 -9.44
CA SER A 163 2.85 -18.69 -7.99
C SER A 163 1.96 -19.86 -7.60
N LYS A 164 2.34 -20.57 -6.53
CA LYS A 164 1.49 -21.59 -5.87
C LYS A 164 0.45 -20.99 -4.94
N ILE A 165 0.49 -19.68 -4.69
CA ILE A 165 -0.31 -19.02 -3.64
C ILE A 165 -1.19 -17.90 -4.21
N GLN A 166 -0.62 -17.09 -5.11
CA GLN A 166 -1.29 -15.91 -5.67
C GLN A 166 -2.36 -16.30 -6.70
N GLY A 167 -3.20 -15.32 -7.12
CA GLY A 167 -4.25 -15.56 -8.11
C GLY A 167 -5.31 -16.58 -7.68
N GLY A 168 -5.73 -16.55 -6.40
CA GLY A 168 -6.75 -17.43 -5.84
C GLY A 168 -6.25 -18.80 -5.40
N GLN A 169 -4.98 -19.12 -5.64
CA GLN A 169 -4.42 -20.45 -5.37
C GLN A 169 -4.41 -20.81 -3.88
N LEU A 170 -4.21 -19.84 -2.98
CA LEU A 170 -4.24 -20.07 -1.53
C LEU A 170 -5.63 -20.52 -1.06
N ALA A 171 -6.68 -19.84 -1.52
CA ALA A 171 -8.04 -20.22 -1.20
C ALA A 171 -8.40 -21.58 -1.83
N LEU A 172 -7.95 -21.83 -3.06
CA LEU A 172 -8.16 -23.11 -3.74
C LEU A 172 -7.51 -24.29 -3.01
N ALA A 173 -6.39 -24.06 -2.32
CA ALA A 173 -5.70 -25.09 -1.55
C ALA A 173 -6.43 -25.48 -0.25
N SER A 174 -7.38 -24.68 0.22
CA SER A 174 -8.13 -24.92 1.47
C SER A 174 -9.39 -25.75 1.22
N GLN A 175 -9.63 -26.73 2.09
CA GLN A 175 -10.94 -27.38 2.19
C GLN A 175 -11.87 -26.69 3.20
N ALA A 176 -11.30 -25.87 4.10
CA ALA A 176 -12.04 -25.11 5.09
C ALA A 176 -12.67 -23.85 4.49
N PRO A 177 -13.77 -23.33 5.07
CA PRO A 177 -14.23 -21.98 4.78
C PRO A 177 -13.10 -20.96 4.92
N VAL A 178 -13.02 -20.00 3.99
CA VAL A 178 -11.99 -18.97 3.94
C VAL A 178 -12.60 -17.58 4.15
N VAL A 179 -12.08 -16.84 5.11
CA VAL A 179 -12.39 -15.43 5.33
C VAL A 179 -11.11 -14.61 5.12
N ALA A 180 -11.03 -13.90 4.02
CA ALA A 180 -9.92 -13.02 3.72
C ALA A 180 -10.26 -11.57 4.08
N LEU A 181 -9.50 -10.97 5.00
CA LEU A 181 -9.60 -9.59 5.42
C LEU A 181 -8.47 -8.79 4.76
N VAL A 182 -8.82 -7.75 4.03
CA VAL A 182 -7.88 -7.04 3.16
C VAL A 182 -7.84 -5.55 3.50
N ILE A 183 -6.65 -5.02 3.71
CA ILE A 183 -6.37 -3.58 3.75
C ILE A 183 -5.79 -3.21 2.39
N SER A 184 -6.48 -2.34 1.66
CA SER A 184 -6.10 -1.98 0.30
C SER A 184 -5.09 -0.85 0.25
N ASP A 185 -3.99 -1.08 -0.50
CA ASP A 185 -3.03 -0.06 -0.94
C ASP A 185 -2.99 0.09 -2.47
N VAL A 186 -3.99 -0.46 -3.16
CA VAL A 186 -4.06 -0.46 -4.62
C VAL A 186 -5.15 0.50 -5.08
N VAL A 187 -4.85 1.34 -6.06
CA VAL A 187 -5.83 2.20 -6.71
C VAL A 187 -6.96 1.36 -7.33
N GLY A 188 -8.20 1.71 -6.99
CA GLY A 188 -9.39 0.99 -7.47
C GLY A 188 -9.79 -0.21 -6.63
N ASP A 189 -9.07 -0.50 -5.55
CA ASP A 189 -9.44 -1.49 -4.52
C ASP A 189 -9.76 -2.90 -5.04
N ASP A 190 -9.13 -3.32 -6.16
CA ASP A 190 -9.35 -4.64 -6.73
C ASP A 190 -8.67 -5.72 -5.86
N PRO A 191 -9.44 -6.61 -5.19
CA PRO A 191 -8.87 -7.65 -4.35
C PRO A 191 -7.94 -8.63 -5.09
N SER A 192 -8.10 -8.75 -6.42
CA SER A 192 -7.23 -9.58 -7.26
C SER A 192 -5.84 -8.97 -7.49
N ALA A 193 -5.70 -7.66 -7.27
CA ALA A 193 -4.45 -6.93 -7.40
C ALA A 193 -3.69 -6.82 -6.06
N ILE A 194 -4.42 -6.70 -4.94
CA ILE A 194 -3.82 -6.54 -3.60
C ILE A 194 -3.11 -7.84 -3.20
N ALA A 195 -1.80 -7.75 -2.90
CA ALA A 195 -0.93 -8.91 -2.67
C ALA A 195 -0.99 -9.97 -3.78
N SER A 196 -1.35 -9.57 -5.01
CA SER A 196 -1.62 -10.45 -6.16
C SER A 196 -2.74 -11.47 -5.91
N GLY A 197 -3.72 -11.12 -5.07
CA GLY A 197 -4.98 -11.84 -4.88
C GLY A 197 -4.88 -13.29 -4.41
N PRO A 198 -4.30 -13.60 -3.24
CA PRO A 198 -4.15 -14.99 -2.82
C PRO A 198 -5.48 -15.73 -2.63
N CYS A 199 -6.57 -15.01 -2.32
CA CYS A 199 -7.91 -15.57 -2.14
C CYS A 199 -8.93 -15.07 -3.15
N SER A 200 -8.51 -14.28 -4.14
CA SER A 200 -9.40 -13.70 -5.14
C SER A 200 -9.21 -14.36 -6.50
N PRO A 201 -10.27 -14.56 -7.29
CA PRO A 201 -10.15 -15.12 -8.62
C PRO A 201 -9.31 -14.22 -9.52
N ASP A 202 -8.57 -14.84 -10.43
CA ASP A 202 -7.68 -14.13 -11.38
C ASP A 202 -8.36 -14.02 -12.76
N PRO A 203 -8.73 -12.80 -13.21
CA PRO A 203 -9.32 -12.64 -14.53
C PRO A 203 -8.34 -12.85 -15.69
N SER A 204 -7.02 -12.78 -15.42
CA SER A 204 -5.98 -12.90 -16.44
C SER A 204 -5.65 -14.37 -16.78
N THR A 205 -4.96 -14.59 -17.90
CA THR A 205 -4.63 -15.92 -18.43
C THR A 205 -3.13 -16.07 -18.66
N TYR A 206 -2.66 -17.32 -18.88
CA TYR A 206 -1.29 -17.56 -19.34
C TYR A 206 -0.96 -16.83 -20.66
N ALA A 207 -1.97 -16.68 -21.54
CA ALA A 207 -1.79 -15.93 -22.78
C ALA A 207 -1.55 -14.43 -22.51
N ASP A 208 -2.26 -13.85 -21.53
CA ASP A 208 -2.06 -12.46 -21.09
C ASP A 208 -0.66 -12.28 -20.49
N ALA A 209 -0.20 -13.22 -19.66
CA ALA A 209 1.15 -13.18 -19.11
C ALA A 209 2.23 -13.17 -20.21
N LEU A 210 2.08 -14.01 -21.22
CA LEU A 210 2.98 -14.02 -22.39
C LEU A 210 2.88 -12.72 -23.20
N ALA A 211 1.66 -12.16 -23.37
CA ALA A 211 1.46 -10.89 -24.07
C ALA A 211 2.13 -9.71 -23.34
N VAL A 212 2.09 -9.70 -21.99
CA VAL A 212 2.83 -8.72 -21.17
C VAL A 212 4.32 -8.81 -21.44
N LEU A 213 4.92 -10.01 -21.37
CA LEU A 213 6.35 -10.21 -21.62
C LEU A 213 6.74 -9.74 -23.03
N ALA A 214 5.93 -10.05 -24.04
CA ALA A 214 6.16 -9.62 -25.41
C ALA A 214 6.07 -8.10 -25.57
N ARG A 215 5.05 -7.46 -24.99
CA ARG A 215 4.85 -5.99 -25.01
C ARG A 215 6.05 -5.25 -24.46
N TRP A 216 6.57 -5.71 -23.33
CA TRP A 216 7.69 -5.09 -22.63
C TRP A 216 9.06 -5.60 -23.11
N ARG A 217 9.08 -6.48 -24.13
CA ARG A 217 10.32 -7.07 -24.71
C ARG A 217 11.19 -7.72 -23.64
N VAL A 218 10.55 -8.40 -22.67
CA VAL A 218 11.23 -9.14 -21.62
C VAL A 218 11.40 -10.58 -22.06
N SER A 219 12.64 -11.09 -21.98
CA SER A 219 12.97 -12.48 -22.25
C SER A 219 13.10 -13.22 -20.91
N PRO A 220 12.10 -13.99 -20.50
CA PRO A 220 12.13 -14.70 -19.23
C PRO A 220 13.15 -15.86 -19.26
N PRO A 221 13.64 -16.34 -18.09
CA PRO A 221 14.33 -17.61 -17.97
C PRO A 221 13.59 -18.76 -18.67
N GLU A 222 14.31 -19.75 -19.18
CA GLU A 222 13.72 -20.88 -19.92
C GLU A 222 12.69 -21.67 -19.11
N SER A 223 12.92 -21.86 -17.80
CA SER A 223 11.98 -22.48 -16.86
C SER A 223 10.62 -21.78 -16.85
N ILE A 224 10.63 -20.45 -16.80
CA ILE A 224 9.43 -19.61 -16.81
C ILE A 224 8.75 -19.64 -18.16
N ALA A 225 9.51 -19.50 -19.27
CA ALA A 225 8.97 -19.57 -20.61
C ALA A 225 8.24 -20.90 -20.85
N THR A 226 8.90 -22.01 -20.51
CA THR A 226 8.35 -23.36 -20.64
C THR A 226 7.04 -23.52 -19.87
N HIS A 227 6.99 -23.03 -18.62
CA HIS A 227 5.80 -23.08 -17.78
C HIS A 227 4.64 -22.26 -18.39
N LEU A 228 4.89 -21.01 -18.79
CA LEU A 228 3.85 -20.15 -19.36
C LEU A 228 3.31 -20.69 -20.69
N TYR A 229 4.17 -21.23 -21.57
CA TYR A 229 3.73 -21.90 -22.79
C TYR A 229 2.93 -23.17 -22.50
N ALA A 230 3.33 -23.95 -21.50
CA ALA A 230 2.57 -25.15 -21.10
C ALA A 230 1.17 -24.79 -20.59
N GLY A 231 1.03 -23.69 -19.84
CA GLY A 231 -0.26 -23.16 -19.41
C GLY A 231 -1.11 -22.68 -20.58
N ARG A 232 -0.56 -21.84 -21.46
CA ARG A 232 -1.27 -21.39 -22.67
C ARG A 232 -1.80 -22.55 -23.52
N ASP A 233 -1.01 -23.61 -23.64
CA ASP A 233 -1.36 -24.79 -24.43
C ASP A 233 -2.29 -25.77 -23.70
N GLY A 234 -2.79 -25.41 -22.50
CA GLY A 234 -3.73 -26.21 -21.71
C GLY A 234 -3.12 -27.44 -21.01
N ARG A 235 -1.79 -27.55 -20.98
CA ARG A 235 -1.07 -28.64 -20.27
C ARG A 235 -0.96 -28.39 -18.78
N ILE A 236 -1.15 -27.16 -18.33
CA ILE A 236 -1.23 -26.73 -16.95
C ILE A 236 -2.57 -26.01 -16.78
N ALA A 237 -3.26 -26.29 -15.67
CA ALA A 237 -4.54 -25.67 -15.39
C ALA A 237 -4.38 -24.14 -15.15
N GLU A 238 -5.36 -23.38 -15.62
CA GLU A 238 -5.44 -21.94 -15.37
C GLU A 238 -5.67 -21.65 -13.88
N THR A 239 -5.24 -20.44 -13.46
CA THR A 239 -5.64 -19.87 -12.18
C THR A 239 -7.17 -19.84 -12.06
N PRO A 240 -7.75 -19.93 -10.85
CA PRO A 240 -9.21 -19.84 -10.67
C PRO A 240 -9.76 -18.54 -11.25
N LYS A 241 -10.78 -18.63 -12.10
CA LYS A 241 -11.39 -17.49 -12.79
C LYS A 241 -12.60 -16.93 -12.02
N PRO A 242 -13.02 -15.69 -12.30
CA PRO A 242 -14.28 -15.16 -11.78
C PRO A 242 -15.45 -16.13 -12.04
N GLY A 243 -16.19 -16.47 -10.97
CA GLY A 243 -17.27 -17.45 -11.03
C GLY A 243 -16.85 -18.91 -10.89
N ASP A 244 -15.58 -19.20 -10.62
CA ASP A 244 -15.12 -20.57 -10.38
C ASP A 244 -15.77 -21.14 -9.11
N PRO A 245 -16.57 -22.24 -9.21
CA PRO A 245 -17.26 -22.82 -8.06
C PRO A 245 -16.31 -23.36 -6.99
N ARG A 246 -15.06 -23.65 -7.33
CA ARG A 246 -14.05 -24.11 -6.37
C ARG A 246 -13.68 -23.05 -5.35
N LEU A 247 -13.95 -21.75 -5.62
CA LEU A 247 -13.76 -20.65 -4.68
C LEU A 247 -15.04 -20.24 -3.93
N ALA A 248 -16.16 -20.96 -4.07
CA ALA A 248 -17.43 -20.62 -3.43
C ALA A 248 -17.38 -20.61 -1.89
N HIS A 249 -16.39 -21.27 -1.29
CA HIS A 249 -16.16 -21.30 0.16
C HIS A 249 -15.28 -20.13 0.66
N ALA A 250 -14.79 -19.27 -0.23
CA ALA A 250 -13.93 -18.13 0.10
C ALA A 250 -14.69 -16.80 0.01
N LYS A 251 -14.61 -16.00 1.07
CA LYS A 251 -15.14 -14.64 1.12
C LYS A 251 -13.99 -13.66 1.35
N THR A 252 -13.84 -12.69 0.46
CA THR A 252 -12.88 -11.58 0.61
C THR A 252 -13.61 -10.30 0.97
N THR A 253 -13.16 -9.63 2.04
CA THR A 253 -13.73 -8.37 2.53
C THR A 253 -12.63 -7.31 2.61
N LEU A 254 -12.85 -6.17 1.96
CA LEU A 254 -12.03 -4.97 2.15
C LEU A 254 -12.42 -4.31 3.47
N ILE A 255 -11.51 -4.27 4.43
CA ILE A 255 -11.76 -3.72 5.77
C ILE A 255 -11.20 -2.31 5.95
N ALA A 256 -10.27 -1.89 5.09
CA ALA A 256 -9.79 -0.52 4.97
C ALA A 256 -9.41 -0.21 3.53
N THR A 257 -9.67 1.05 3.12
CA THR A 257 -9.29 1.59 1.81
C THR A 257 -8.73 3.00 1.98
N ALA A 258 -7.95 3.45 1.00
CA ALA A 258 -7.46 4.81 0.96
C ALA A 258 -8.62 5.82 1.00
N HIS A 259 -9.70 5.57 0.25
CA HIS A 259 -10.87 6.45 0.21
C HIS A 259 -11.53 6.64 1.59
N ALA A 260 -11.73 5.55 2.35
CA ALA A 260 -12.29 5.64 3.70
C ALA A 260 -11.40 6.46 4.65
N SER A 261 -10.09 6.33 4.54
CA SER A 261 -9.10 7.12 5.29
C SER A 261 -9.17 8.61 4.93
N LEU A 262 -9.33 8.95 3.65
CA LEU A 262 -9.53 10.34 3.23
C LEU A 262 -10.84 10.93 3.77
N GLN A 263 -11.92 10.13 3.83
CA GLN A 263 -13.20 10.56 4.43
C GLN A 263 -13.08 10.82 5.93
N ALA A 264 -12.34 9.98 6.66
CA ALA A 264 -12.06 10.18 8.09
C ALA A 264 -11.29 11.49 8.31
N ALA A 265 -10.26 11.76 7.49
CA ALA A 265 -9.52 13.02 7.53
C ALA A 265 -10.39 14.24 7.19
N ALA A 266 -11.26 14.12 6.17
CA ALA A 266 -12.18 15.18 5.76
C ALA A 266 -13.13 15.58 6.91
N SER A 267 -13.54 14.60 7.72
CA SER A 267 -14.42 14.84 8.87
C SER A 267 -13.78 15.77 9.92
N VAL A 268 -12.45 15.70 10.11
CA VAL A 268 -11.71 16.59 11.01
C VAL A 268 -11.86 18.05 10.58
N PHE A 269 -11.67 18.31 9.29
CA PHE A 269 -11.80 19.67 8.75
C PHE A 269 -13.27 20.15 8.76
N SER A 270 -14.22 19.29 8.43
CA SER A 270 -15.65 19.63 8.49
C SER A 270 -16.07 20.05 9.90
N GLN A 271 -15.60 19.34 10.93
CA GLN A 271 -15.88 19.69 12.33
C GLN A 271 -15.25 21.04 12.73
N ALA A 272 -14.15 21.43 12.10
CA ALA A 272 -13.51 22.73 12.30
C ALA A 272 -14.12 23.84 11.43
N GLY A 273 -15.20 23.58 10.69
CA GLY A 273 -15.85 24.55 9.81
C GLY A 273 -15.10 24.83 8.49
N ILE A 274 -14.12 23.98 8.13
CA ILE A 274 -13.39 24.07 6.87
C ILE A 274 -13.99 23.07 5.88
N ARG A 275 -14.37 23.55 4.70
CA ARG A 275 -14.97 22.69 3.66
C ARG A 275 -13.92 21.77 3.05
N PRO A 276 -14.04 20.42 3.16
CA PRO A 276 -13.17 19.50 2.47
C PRO A 276 -13.62 19.29 1.02
N ILE A 277 -12.63 19.19 0.12
CA ILE A 277 -12.78 18.83 -1.29
C ILE A 277 -11.93 17.58 -1.51
N LEU A 278 -12.59 16.43 -1.62
CA LEU A 278 -11.93 15.17 -1.90
C LEU A 278 -11.59 15.08 -3.40
N LEU A 279 -10.31 15.04 -3.72
CA LEU A 279 -9.81 14.93 -5.10
C LEU A 279 -9.61 13.46 -5.53
N GLY A 280 -9.83 12.51 -4.60
CA GLY A 280 -9.71 11.08 -4.84
C GLY A 280 -8.44 10.47 -4.26
N ASP A 281 -8.36 9.14 -4.35
CA ASP A 281 -7.32 8.28 -3.81
C ASP A 281 -6.39 7.68 -4.89
N SER A 282 -6.51 8.18 -6.11
CA SER A 282 -5.85 7.64 -7.30
C SER A 282 -4.84 8.62 -7.94
N VAL A 283 -4.37 9.62 -7.18
CA VAL A 283 -3.40 10.60 -7.68
C VAL A 283 -2.04 9.94 -7.81
N THR A 284 -1.60 9.75 -9.06
CA THR A 284 -0.32 9.13 -9.44
C THR A 284 0.47 10.05 -10.36
N GLY A 285 1.71 9.69 -10.65
CA GLY A 285 2.63 10.45 -11.50
C GLY A 285 3.83 10.96 -10.72
N GLU A 286 4.70 11.71 -11.39
CA GLU A 286 5.90 12.25 -10.78
C GLU A 286 5.53 13.31 -9.72
N ALA A 287 6.01 13.15 -8.49
CA ALA A 287 5.60 13.96 -7.34
C ALA A 287 5.74 15.46 -7.59
N ARG A 288 6.86 15.88 -8.22
CA ARG A 288 7.14 17.28 -8.55
C ARG A 288 6.18 17.87 -9.59
N ASP A 289 5.76 17.06 -10.57
CA ASP A 289 4.85 17.50 -11.63
C ASP A 289 3.40 17.59 -11.10
N VAL A 290 3.00 16.61 -10.29
CA VAL A 290 1.71 16.65 -9.58
C VAL A 290 1.63 17.90 -8.70
N ALA A 291 2.68 18.25 -7.97
CA ALA A 291 2.73 19.44 -7.12
C ALA A 291 2.49 20.75 -7.92
N GLN A 292 2.99 20.86 -9.16
CA GLN A 292 2.76 22.02 -10.02
C GLN A 292 1.28 22.18 -10.41
N VAL A 293 0.60 21.06 -10.68
CA VAL A 293 -0.86 21.06 -10.97
C VAL A 293 -1.62 21.58 -9.75
N TYR A 294 -1.29 21.10 -8.56
CA TYR A 294 -1.89 21.60 -7.31
C TYR A 294 -1.61 23.08 -7.08
N GLY A 295 -0.38 23.54 -7.33
CA GLY A 295 -0.03 24.97 -7.26
C GLY A 295 -0.91 25.84 -8.16
N SER A 296 -1.22 25.37 -9.37
CA SER A 296 -2.10 26.05 -10.30
C SER A 296 -3.55 26.13 -9.79
N TRP A 297 -4.10 25.06 -9.23
CA TRP A 297 -5.44 25.05 -8.62
C TRP A 297 -5.51 25.97 -7.39
N ILE A 298 -4.47 25.97 -6.55
CA ILE A 298 -4.39 26.86 -5.39
C ILE A 298 -4.39 28.32 -5.83
N ARG A 299 -3.60 28.66 -6.85
CA ARG A 299 -3.57 30.03 -7.40
C ARG A 299 -4.96 30.45 -7.89
N GLU A 300 -5.69 29.58 -8.57
CA GLU A 300 -7.04 29.84 -9.03
C GLU A 300 -7.98 30.16 -7.86
N LEU A 301 -7.98 29.32 -6.82
CA LEU A 301 -8.81 29.49 -5.63
C LEU A 301 -8.52 30.80 -4.88
N VAL A 302 -7.23 31.21 -4.80
CA VAL A 302 -6.83 32.43 -4.10
C VAL A 302 -7.14 33.69 -4.91
N ARG A 303 -6.88 33.67 -6.22
CA ARG A 303 -6.95 34.87 -7.07
C ARG A 303 -8.32 35.14 -7.66
N PHE A 304 -9.13 34.09 -7.83
CA PHE A 304 -10.45 34.16 -8.46
C PHE A 304 -11.51 33.55 -7.55
N PRO A 305 -11.90 34.28 -6.49
CA PRO A 305 -12.89 33.78 -5.53
C PRO A 305 -14.18 33.38 -6.23
N ASP A 306 -14.60 32.13 -6.03
CA ASP A 306 -15.87 31.59 -6.51
C ASP A 306 -16.78 31.37 -5.29
N PRO A 307 -18.05 31.84 -5.31
CA PRO A 307 -19.00 31.58 -4.24
C PRO A 307 -19.20 30.09 -3.92
N ALA A 308 -18.93 29.19 -4.89
CA ALA A 308 -18.96 27.75 -4.67
C ALA A 308 -17.79 27.26 -3.80
N PHE A 309 -16.70 28.02 -3.72
CA PHE A 309 -15.45 27.66 -3.00
C PHE A 309 -15.03 28.75 -2.03
N ASN A 310 -15.93 29.12 -1.09
CA ASN A 310 -15.58 30.09 -0.05
C ASN A 310 -14.40 29.59 0.81
N LEU A 311 -13.32 30.38 0.85
CA LEU A 311 -12.16 30.07 1.69
C LEU A 311 -12.50 30.26 3.20
N PRO A 312 -11.93 29.46 4.11
CA PRO A 312 -10.94 28.42 3.83
C PRO A 312 -11.56 27.12 3.31
N VAL A 313 -10.86 26.45 2.40
CA VAL A 313 -11.16 25.09 1.94
C VAL A 313 -9.94 24.19 2.16
N VAL A 314 -10.14 22.86 2.20
CA VAL A 314 -9.04 21.90 2.19
C VAL A 314 -9.17 20.96 1.01
N LEU A 315 -8.12 20.87 0.18
CA LEU A 315 -7.98 19.90 -0.88
C LEU A 315 -7.37 18.63 -0.27
N ILE A 316 -8.07 17.49 -0.34
CA ILE A 316 -7.61 16.22 0.22
C ILE A 316 -7.46 15.20 -0.90
N SER A 317 -6.32 14.54 -0.95
CA SER A 317 -6.06 13.46 -1.90
C SER A 317 -5.20 12.35 -1.32
N GLY A 318 -5.35 11.18 -1.87
CA GLY A 318 -4.48 10.02 -1.68
C GLY A 318 -3.79 9.63 -2.99
N GLY A 319 -3.44 8.35 -3.08
CA GLY A 319 -2.73 7.77 -4.21
C GLY A 319 -1.25 7.57 -3.93
N GLU A 320 -0.48 7.24 -4.94
CA GLU A 320 0.93 6.92 -4.82
C GLU A 320 1.73 7.57 -5.96
N CYS A 321 2.42 8.68 -5.65
CA CYS A 321 3.31 9.33 -6.59
C CYS A 321 4.63 8.57 -6.75
N THR A 322 5.35 8.86 -7.82
CA THR A 322 6.70 8.35 -8.08
C THR A 322 7.72 9.47 -7.94
N VAL A 323 8.97 9.08 -7.74
CA VAL A 323 10.13 9.96 -7.77
C VAL A 323 11.20 9.37 -8.68
N THR A 324 11.55 10.08 -9.72
CA THR A 324 12.73 9.77 -10.53
C THR A 324 13.96 10.28 -9.80
N VAL A 325 14.72 9.35 -9.19
CA VAL A 325 15.93 9.69 -8.46
C VAL A 325 17.02 10.11 -9.43
N ARG A 326 17.51 11.36 -9.30
CA ARG A 326 18.57 11.96 -10.11
C ARG A 326 19.77 12.37 -9.28
N GLY A 327 19.56 12.66 -7.99
CA GLY A 327 20.54 13.14 -7.04
C GLY A 327 20.93 12.11 -5.98
N GLN A 328 21.57 12.60 -4.91
CA GLN A 328 22.00 11.82 -3.76
C GLN A 328 21.26 12.23 -2.46
N GLY A 329 20.24 13.08 -2.59
CA GLY A 329 19.51 13.63 -1.48
C GLY A 329 18.68 12.60 -0.71
N ARG A 330 18.03 13.06 0.36
CA ARG A 330 17.22 12.22 1.26
C ARG A 330 15.76 12.65 1.24
N GLY A 331 14.86 11.67 1.29
CA GLY A 331 13.42 11.87 1.31
C GLY A 331 12.69 10.80 0.51
N GLY A 332 11.39 10.98 0.42
CA GLY A 332 10.52 10.17 -0.40
C GLY A 332 9.57 11.06 -1.20
N ARG A 333 8.52 10.45 -1.74
CA ARG A 333 7.55 11.11 -2.63
C ARG A 333 6.71 12.19 -1.95
N CYS A 334 6.44 12.02 -0.65
CA CYS A 334 5.63 12.99 0.10
C CYS A 334 6.39 14.29 0.35
N VAL A 335 7.65 14.20 0.81
CA VAL A 335 8.47 15.40 1.03
C VAL A 335 8.92 16.04 -0.29
N GLU A 336 9.12 15.26 -1.37
CA GLU A 336 9.40 15.81 -2.70
C GLU A 336 8.19 16.58 -3.25
N PHE A 337 6.97 16.03 -3.08
CA PHE A 337 5.74 16.73 -3.44
C PHE A 337 5.64 18.09 -2.71
N LEU A 338 5.84 18.12 -1.39
CA LEU A 338 5.76 19.35 -0.61
C LEU A 338 6.85 20.35 -0.96
N LEU A 339 8.08 19.90 -1.23
CA LEU A 339 9.17 20.77 -1.67
C LEU A 339 8.84 21.41 -3.02
N ALA A 340 8.38 20.63 -3.98
CA ALA A 340 7.95 21.14 -5.29
C ALA A 340 6.74 22.07 -5.18
N LEU A 341 5.76 21.74 -4.31
CA LEU A 341 4.61 22.59 -4.03
C LEU A 341 5.05 23.93 -3.41
N SER A 342 6.00 23.90 -2.46
CA SER A 342 6.56 25.13 -1.85
C SER A 342 7.14 26.08 -2.90
N ILE A 343 7.88 25.54 -3.86
CA ILE A 343 8.42 26.32 -4.98
C ILE A 343 7.29 26.88 -5.85
N ALA A 344 6.36 26.05 -6.26
CA ALA A 344 5.27 26.44 -7.16
C ALA A 344 4.41 27.56 -6.58
N ILE A 345 3.97 27.45 -5.30
CA ILE A 345 3.13 28.49 -4.67
C ILE A 345 3.89 29.77 -4.35
N ASP A 346 5.20 29.71 -4.07
CA ASP A 346 6.05 30.89 -3.88
C ASP A 346 6.19 31.68 -5.20
N GLU A 347 6.48 30.99 -6.31
CA GLU A 347 6.57 31.58 -7.64
C GLU A 347 5.24 32.16 -8.14
N LEU A 348 4.13 31.53 -7.79
CA LEU A 348 2.79 32.00 -8.11
C LEU A 348 2.30 33.14 -7.18
N GLY A 349 3.07 33.46 -6.12
CA GLY A 349 2.78 34.55 -5.16
C GLY A 349 1.59 34.25 -4.26
N VAL A 350 1.34 32.98 -3.92
CA VAL A 350 0.21 32.55 -3.07
C VAL A 350 0.64 31.76 -1.84
N ALA A 351 1.94 31.63 -1.57
CA ALA A 351 2.49 30.84 -0.46
C ALA A 351 1.90 31.24 0.91
N GLY A 352 1.65 32.54 1.15
CA GLY A 352 1.07 33.06 2.40
C GLY A 352 -0.37 32.58 2.69
N HIS A 353 -1.03 31.97 1.71
CA HIS A 353 -2.42 31.49 1.79
C HIS A 353 -2.53 29.94 1.88
N VAL A 354 -1.41 29.26 2.14
CA VAL A 354 -1.35 27.79 2.05
C VAL A 354 -0.70 27.18 3.28
N ALA A 355 -1.34 26.16 3.82
CA ALA A 355 -0.71 25.22 4.76
C ALA A 355 -1.02 23.80 4.27
N ALA A 356 -0.05 22.89 4.27
CA ALA A 356 -0.25 21.55 3.74
C ALA A 356 0.47 20.48 4.55
N VAL A 357 -0.02 19.26 4.41
CA VAL A 357 0.64 18.03 4.85
C VAL A 357 0.71 17.06 3.67
N ALA A 358 1.83 16.36 3.55
CA ALA A 358 1.91 15.14 2.76
C ALA A 358 2.72 14.11 3.57
N ALA A 359 2.15 12.92 3.71
CA ALA A 359 2.76 11.84 4.49
C ALA A 359 2.30 10.47 3.99
N ASP A 360 3.20 9.48 4.05
CA ASP A 360 2.88 8.08 3.82
C ASP A 360 2.17 7.50 5.06
N THR A 361 1.04 6.85 4.85
CA THR A 361 0.25 6.29 5.95
C THR A 361 0.94 5.11 6.65
N ASP A 362 1.94 4.48 6.03
CA ASP A 362 2.75 3.43 6.68
C ASP A 362 3.79 3.99 7.66
N GLY A 363 3.97 5.32 7.69
CA GLY A 363 4.86 6.02 8.61
C GLY A 363 6.28 6.23 8.09
N ILE A 364 6.57 5.83 6.85
CA ILE A 364 7.91 5.85 6.25
C ILE A 364 7.83 6.37 4.81
N ASP A 365 8.22 7.63 4.59
CA ASP A 365 8.29 8.21 3.24
C ASP A 365 9.60 7.80 2.54
N GLY A 366 9.50 6.82 1.62
CA GLY A 366 10.65 6.26 0.92
C GLY A 366 11.57 5.46 1.85
N VAL A 367 12.79 5.95 2.08
CA VAL A 367 13.79 5.34 2.99
C VAL A 367 14.03 6.18 4.25
N SER A 368 13.19 7.20 4.45
CA SER A 368 13.29 8.18 5.55
C SER A 368 12.72 7.60 6.85
N PRO A 369 13.19 8.02 8.02
CA PRO A 369 12.55 7.69 9.30
C PRO A 369 11.27 8.51 9.56
N HIS A 370 10.90 9.40 8.65
CA HIS A 370 9.75 10.29 8.75
C HIS A 370 8.63 9.83 7.82
N ALA A 371 7.39 9.99 8.25
CA ALA A 371 6.21 9.74 7.42
C ALA A 371 6.04 10.78 6.31
N GLY A 372 6.50 11.99 6.54
CA GLY A 372 6.35 13.12 5.63
C GLY A 372 6.66 14.44 6.32
N ALA A 373 5.99 15.53 5.89
CA ALA A 373 6.23 16.85 6.44
C ALA A 373 4.97 17.76 6.42
N ILE A 374 5.11 18.91 7.08
CA ILE A 374 4.16 20.03 7.04
C ILE A 374 4.79 21.17 6.25
N LEU A 375 4.03 21.71 5.31
CA LEU A 375 4.35 22.97 4.64
C LEU A 375 3.55 24.08 5.31
N ARG A 376 4.25 25.13 5.76
CA ARG A 376 3.64 26.29 6.40
C ARG A 376 3.62 27.49 5.45
N PRO A 377 2.78 28.50 5.70
CA PRO A 377 2.72 29.69 4.84
C PRO A 377 4.05 30.44 4.74
N ASP A 378 4.91 30.33 5.75
CA ASP A 378 6.22 30.99 5.83
C ASP A 378 7.40 30.07 5.45
N THR A 379 7.16 28.84 5.01
CA THR A 379 8.23 27.86 4.69
C THR A 379 9.28 28.41 3.74
N ALA A 380 8.87 29.06 2.65
CA ALA A 380 9.80 29.63 1.67
C ALA A 380 10.62 30.80 2.27
N ILE A 381 10.03 31.60 3.16
CA ILE A 381 10.71 32.69 3.85
C ILE A 381 11.76 32.15 4.82
N ARG A 382 11.38 31.14 5.63
CA ARG A 382 12.28 30.49 6.58
C ARG A 382 13.44 29.78 5.87
N ALA A 383 13.19 29.14 4.72
CA ALA A 383 14.22 28.52 3.89
C ALA A 383 15.26 29.57 3.44
N ARG A 384 14.80 30.72 2.91
CA ARG A 384 15.70 31.81 2.50
C ARG A 384 16.51 32.37 3.68
N GLN A 385 15.92 32.48 4.87
CA GLN A 385 16.64 32.97 6.07
C GLN A 385 17.77 32.00 6.49
N LEU A 386 17.61 30.71 6.23
CA LEU A 386 18.63 29.69 6.47
C LEU A 386 19.60 29.51 5.30
N GLY A 387 19.46 30.29 4.21
CA GLY A 387 20.28 30.16 3.01
C GLY A 387 20.01 28.87 2.21
N ILE A 388 18.84 28.27 2.38
CA ILE A 388 18.47 27.03 1.70
C ILE A 388 17.87 27.34 0.32
N SER A 389 18.47 26.76 -0.74
CA SER A 389 17.94 26.78 -2.10
C SER A 389 16.98 25.61 -2.32
N CYS A 390 15.67 25.88 -2.32
CA CYS A 390 14.65 24.84 -2.56
C CYS A 390 14.81 24.18 -3.94
N ARG A 391 15.27 24.91 -4.97
CA ARG A 391 15.46 24.35 -6.31
C ARG A 391 16.61 23.35 -6.33
N ASP A 392 17.77 23.69 -5.72
CA ASP A 392 18.93 22.81 -5.66
C ASP A 392 18.58 21.51 -4.88
N LEU A 393 17.79 21.65 -3.79
CA LEU A 393 17.30 20.49 -3.05
C LEU A 393 16.36 19.62 -3.88
N LEU A 394 15.47 20.21 -4.69
CA LEU A 394 14.57 19.46 -5.55
C LEU A 394 15.33 18.72 -6.66
N ASP A 395 16.36 19.35 -7.25
CA ASP A 395 17.19 18.73 -8.28
C ASP A 395 18.02 17.57 -7.74
N ASP A 396 18.39 17.63 -6.44
CA ASP A 396 19.09 16.55 -5.73
C ASP A 396 18.16 15.51 -5.08
N ASN A 397 16.83 15.56 -5.27
CA ASN A 397 15.84 14.72 -4.59
C ASN A 397 15.96 14.77 -3.04
N ASN A 398 16.25 15.95 -2.48
CA ASN A 398 16.55 16.16 -1.06
C ASN A 398 15.44 16.91 -0.32
N GLY A 399 14.21 16.38 -0.33
CA GLY A 399 13.09 16.99 0.38
C GLY A 399 13.32 17.16 1.87
N LEU A 400 14.01 16.23 2.53
CA LEU A 400 14.36 16.36 3.95
C LEU A 400 15.37 17.47 4.22
N GLY A 401 16.21 17.83 3.27
CA GLY A 401 17.11 18.99 3.37
C GLY A 401 16.38 20.32 3.59
N LEU A 402 15.09 20.41 3.23
CA LEU A 402 14.24 21.53 3.58
C LEU A 402 13.55 21.35 4.94
N PHE A 403 12.85 20.24 5.13
CA PHE A 403 11.89 20.09 6.25
C PHE A 403 12.54 19.74 7.58
N GLU A 404 13.68 19.01 7.60
CA GLU A 404 14.41 18.72 8.86
C GLU A 404 14.99 19.98 9.50
N PRO A 405 15.74 20.87 8.80
CA PRO A 405 16.25 22.10 9.40
C PRO A 405 15.15 23.05 9.86
N LEU A 406 13.98 23.00 9.22
CA LEU A 406 12.82 23.81 9.61
C LEU A 406 12.04 23.20 10.80
N GLY A 407 12.31 21.95 11.19
CA GLY A 407 11.58 21.25 12.25
C GLY A 407 10.15 20.91 11.85
N ASP A 408 9.87 20.77 10.55
CA ASP A 408 8.52 20.61 10.00
C ASP A 408 8.22 19.14 9.57
N VAL A 409 9.08 18.20 9.93
CA VAL A 409 8.87 16.76 9.64
C VAL A 409 7.77 16.14 10.50
N ILE A 410 7.16 15.07 9.99
CA ILE A 410 6.23 14.20 10.72
C ILE A 410 6.91 12.87 10.98
N THR A 411 7.08 12.52 12.24
CA THR A 411 7.69 11.25 12.66
C THR A 411 6.69 10.47 13.49
N THR A 412 6.27 9.31 13.00
CA THR A 412 5.34 8.40 13.69
C THR A 412 6.00 7.09 14.07
N GLY A 413 7.14 6.76 13.44
CA GLY A 413 7.59 5.38 13.31
C GLY A 413 6.61 4.57 12.45
N PRO A 414 6.85 3.27 12.26
CA PRO A 414 5.96 2.40 11.51
C PRO A 414 4.55 2.39 12.10
N THR A 415 3.54 2.80 11.32
CA THR A 415 2.14 2.81 11.73
C THR A 415 1.52 1.42 11.72
N ARG A 416 2.17 0.48 11.04
CA ARG A 416 1.73 -0.91 10.84
C ARG A 416 0.38 -1.04 10.13
N THR A 417 0.04 -0.05 9.33
CA THR A 417 -1.00 -0.08 8.30
C THR A 417 -0.45 0.50 7.02
N ASN A 418 -1.19 0.41 5.91
CA ASN A 418 -0.80 1.07 4.65
C ASN A 418 -2.03 1.25 3.77
N VAL A 419 -2.39 2.50 3.52
CA VAL A 419 -3.43 2.93 2.58
C VAL A 419 -2.92 4.05 1.67
N ASN A 420 -1.64 3.97 1.27
CA ASN A 420 -0.91 4.92 0.43
C ASN A 420 -0.68 6.30 1.05
N ASP A 421 -0.34 7.28 0.20
CA ASP A 421 -0.07 8.65 0.63
C ASP A 421 -1.35 9.35 1.07
N TYR A 422 -1.17 10.25 2.01
CA TYR A 422 -2.15 11.23 2.43
C TYR A 422 -1.65 12.65 2.14
N ARG A 423 -2.47 13.46 1.48
CA ARG A 423 -2.20 14.87 1.22
C ARG A 423 -3.41 15.70 1.61
N ALA A 424 -3.20 16.75 2.41
CA ALA A 424 -4.20 17.76 2.69
C ALA A 424 -3.60 19.15 2.55
N ILE A 425 -4.26 20.02 1.81
CA ILE A 425 -3.79 21.38 1.50
C ILE A 425 -4.91 22.35 1.87
N VAL A 426 -4.72 23.09 2.93
CA VAL A 426 -5.63 24.17 3.35
C VAL A 426 -5.29 25.42 2.56
N VAL A 427 -6.28 25.99 1.89
CA VAL A 427 -6.21 27.26 1.16
C VAL A 427 -7.11 28.26 1.88
N PHE A 428 -6.58 29.47 2.25
CA PHE A 428 -7.26 30.48 3.06
C PHE A 428 -6.91 31.91 2.70
#